data_25536e1fa1ed4fb8620d4d0e053ff3d2
#
_entry.id   25536e1fa1ed4fb8620d4d0e053ff3d2
#
_cell.length_a   1.000
_cell.length_b   1.000
_cell.length_c   1.000
_cell.angle_alpha   90.00
_cell.angle_beta   90.00
_cell.angle_gamma   90.00
#
_symmetry.space_group_name_H-M   'P 1'
#
loop_
_entity.id
_entity.type
_entity.pdbx_description
1 polymer ?
#
loop_
_entity_poly.entity_id
_entity_poly.type
_entity_poly.pdbx_seq_one_letter_code
_entity_poly.pdbx_strand_id
1 'polypeptide(L)'
;MQYLTIDDIKKQCVIDADFNEDNEYLEALGDTAEEIVEQQIDKLLSDVVSENNGKLPAPLQHAMKMLVEYLYNNRGSDESQIPEAFYYMCKLYRNYK
;
A
#
# COMPACT_ATOMS: atom_id res chain seq x y z
N MET A 1 -3.81 -3.00 9.73
CA MET A 1 -4.20 -2.46 8.40
C MET A 1 -5.67 -2.07 8.41
N GLN A 2 -5.99 -0.93 7.87
CA GLN A 2 -7.38 -0.46 7.77
C GLN A 2 -7.96 -0.63 6.37
N TYR A 3 -7.13 -0.55 5.34
CA TYR A 3 -7.61 -0.48 3.95
C TYR A 3 -7.20 -1.67 3.11
N LEU A 4 -6.17 -2.40 3.53
CA LEU A 4 -5.74 -3.64 2.89
C LEU A 4 -6.12 -4.82 3.77
N THR A 5 -6.28 -5.99 3.17
CA THR A 5 -6.47 -7.24 3.90
C THR A 5 -5.28 -8.16 3.65
N ILE A 6 -5.09 -9.13 4.53
CA ILE A 6 -4.05 -10.17 4.33
C ILE A 6 -4.28 -10.91 3.03
N ASP A 7 -5.54 -11.18 2.67
CA ASP A 7 -5.86 -11.85 1.41
C ASP A 7 -5.44 -11.03 0.21
N ASP A 8 -5.65 -9.70 0.25
CA ASP A 8 -5.21 -8.80 -0.81
C ASP A 8 -3.70 -8.86 -1.01
N ILE A 9 -2.96 -8.85 0.10
CA ILE A 9 -1.50 -8.88 0.07
C ILE A 9 -1.00 -10.21 -0.49
N LYS A 10 -1.59 -11.32 -0.06
CA LYS A 10 -1.23 -12.64 -0.56
C LYS A 10 -1.46 -12.77 -2.06
N LYS A 11 -2.58 -12.24 -2.55
CA LYS A 11 -2.86 -12.24 -3.99
C LYS A 11 -1.83 -11.41 -4.75
N GLN A 12 -1.50 -10.23 -4.23
CA GLN A 12 -0.56 -9.34 -4.89
C GLN A 12 0.85 -9.91 -4.95
N CYS A 13 1.27 -10.60 -3.88
CA CYS A 13 2.61 -11.18 -3.78
C CYS A 13 2.67 -12.63 -4.28
N VAL A 14 1.58 -13.16 -4.80
CA VAL A 14 1.46 -14.54 -5.31
C VAL A 14 1.80 -15.55 -4.20
N ILE A 15 1.22 -15.34 -3.03
CA ILE A 15 1.38 -16.22 -1.87
C ILE A 15 0.12 -17.07 -1.71
N ASP A 16 0.30 -18.37 -1.43
CA ASP A 16 -0.81 -19.27 -1.19
C ASP A 16 -1.67 -18.79 -0.02
N ALA A 17 -2.98 -18.74 -0.19
CA ALA A 17 -3.90 -18.29 0.85
C ALA A 17 -3.81 -19.11 2.13
N ASP A 18 -3.43 -20.38 2.03
CA ASP A 18 -3.29 -21.30 3.16
C ASP A 18 -1.94 -21.15 3.89
N PHE A 19 -1.02 -20.39 3.34
CA PHE A 19 0.30 -20.17 3.95
C PHE A 19 0.21 -19.02 4.95
N ASN A 20 0.30 -19.35 6.23
CA ASN A 20 0.10 -18.37 7.31
C ASN A 20 1.35 -18.04 8.12
N GLU A 21 2.50 -18.59 7.76
CA GLU A 21 3.73 -18.39 8.54
C GLU A 21 4.22 -16.94 8.54
N ASP A 22 3.97 -16.20 7.46
CA ASP A 22 4.44 -14.82 7.33
C ASP A 22 3.34 -13.78 7.59
N ASN A 23 2.20 -14.17 8.16
CA ASN A 23 1.07 -13.24 8.31
C ASN A 23 1.43 -11.99 9.12
N GLU A 24 2.17 -12.12 10.22
CA GLU A 24 2.59 -10.95 11.00
C GLU A 24 3.46 -10.00 10.19
N TYR A 25 4.38 -10.56 9.42
CA TYR A 25 5.26 -9.78 8.56
C TYR A 25 4.46 -9.07 7.47
N LEU A 26 3.51 -9.77 6.87
CA LEU A 26 2.66 -9.19 5.82
C LEU A 26 1.77 -8.07 6.38
N GLU A 27 1.26 -8.24 7.60
CA GLU A 27 0.51 -7.17 8.25
C GLU A 27 1.37 -5.93 8.48
N ALA A 28 2.62 -6.13 8.91
CA ALA A 28 3.55 -5.03 9.11
C ALA A 28 3.85 -4.31 7.80
N LEU A 29 4.01 -5.06 6.71
CA LEU A 29 4.21 -4.45 5.39
C LEU A 29 2.98 -3.63 4.96
N GLY A 30 1.79 -4.17 5.21
CA GLY A 30 0.56 -3.46 4.89
C GLY A 30 0.41 -2.17 5.68
N ASP A 31 0.69 -2.21 6.98
CA ASP A 31 0.65 -1.01 7.82
C ASP A 31 1.65 0.03 7.33
N THR A 32 2.86 -0.41 6.98
CA THR A 32 3.90 0.47 6.46
C THR A 32 3.48 1.10 5.14
N ALA A 33 2.89 0.31 4.24
CA ALA A 33 2.45 0.81 2.94
C ALA A 33 1.35 1.87 3.09
N GLU A 34 0.38 1.63 3.98
CA GLU A 34 -0.69 2.59 4.22
C GLU A 34 -0.14 3.90 4.78
N GLU A 35 0.81 3.82 5.71
CA GLU A 35 1.42 5.00 6.29
C GLU A 35 2.24 5.78 5.26
N ILE A 36 3.01 5.09 4.43
CA ILE A 36 3.80 5.74 3.39
C ILE A 36 2.90 6.46 2.39
N VAL A 37 1.81 5.81 1.96
CA VAL A 37 0.88 6.45 1.04
C VAL A 37 0.28 7.71 1.67
N GLU A 38 -0.12 7.63 2.94
CA GLU A 38 -0.67 8.78 3.65
C GLU A 38 0.33 9.95 3.68
N GLN A 39 1.60 9.66 3.93
CA GLN A 39 2.64 10.68 3.93
C GLN A 39 2.89 11.24 2.54
N GLN A 40 2.85 10.39 1.52
CA GLN A 40 3.09 10.83 0.13
C GLN A 40 2.00 11.75 -0.38
N ILE A 41 0.75 11.51 -0.01
CA ILE A 41 -0.35 12.37 -0.44
C ILE A 41 -0.52 13.59 0.46
N ASP A 42 0.19 13.64 1.60
CA ASP A 42 0.12 14.72 2.57
C ASP A 42 -1.32 15.03 3.00
N LYS A 43 -2.09 13.95 3.23
CA LYS A 43 -3.50 14.04 3.60
C LYS A 43 -3.90 12.75 4.32
N LEU A 44 -4.75 12.85 5.32
CA LEU A 44 -5.23 11.68 6.03
C LEU A 44 -6.04 10.78 5.10
N LEU A 45 -5.76 9.48 5.14
CA LEU A 45 -6.51 8.51 4.33
C LEU A 45 -8.00 8.51 4.71
N SER A 46 -8.31 8.71 5.98
CA SER A 46 -9.70 8.80 6.41
C SER A 46 -10.45 9.95 5.72
N ASP A 47 -9.76 11.08 5.48
CA ASP A 47 -10.37 12.20 4.77
C ASP A 47 -10.59 11.87 3.30
N VAL A 48 -9.62 11.21 2.67
CA VAL A 48 -9.74 10.80 1.26
C VAL A 48 -10.91 9.82 1.08
N VAL A 49 -11.01 8.85 1.98
CA VAL A 49 -12.11 7.88 1.95
C VAL A 49 -13.46 8.58 2.14
N SER A 50 -13.54 9.52 3.08
CA SER A 50 -14.75 10.27 3.33
C SER A 50 -15.19 11.09 2.11
N GLU A 51 -14.24 11.68 1.39
CA GLU A 51 -14.52 12.44 0.15
C GLU A 51 -14.91 11.55 -1.02
N ASN A 52 -14.59 10.26 -0.96
CA ASN A 52 -14.85 9.30 -2.03
C ASN A 52 -15.97 8.30 -1.65
N ASN A 53 -17.03 8.81 -1.03
CA ASN A 53 -18.23 8.03 -0.68
C ASN A 53 -17.94 6.83 0.24
N GLY A 54 -16.96 6.97 1.13
CA GLY A 54 -16.62 5.94 2.09
C GLY A 54 -15.73 4.83 1.56
N LYS A 55 -15.18 4.99 0.36
CA LYS A 55 -14.32 3.98 -0.26
C LYS A 55 -12.94 4.56 -0.54
N LEU A 56 -11.91 3.73 -0.39
CA LEU A 56 -10.57 4.11 -0.79
C LEU A 56 -10.51 4.18 -2.32
N PRO A 57 -10.03 5.29 -2.91
CA PRO A 57 -9.90 5.37 -4.36
C PRO A 57 -9.02 4.26 -4.93
N ALA A 58 -9.42 3.70 -6.07
CA ALA A 58 -8.72 2.59 -6.69
C ALA A 58 -7.24 2.86 -6.96
N PRO A 59 -6.83 4.04 -7.46
CA PRO A 59 -5.40 4.30 -7.66
C PRO A 59 -4.59 4.24 -6.36
N LEU A 60 -5.13 4.71 -5.24
CA LEU A 60 -4.43 4.62 -3.95
C LEU A 60 -4.35 3.19 -3.45
N GLN A 61 -5.43 2.41 -3.61
CA GLN A 61 -5.41 1.01 -3.25
C GLN A 61 -4.36 0.25 -4.06
N HIS A 62 -4.31 0.52 -5.35
CA HIS A 62 -3.32 -0.09 -6.24
C HIS A 62 -1.90 0.32 -5.85
N ALA A 63 -1.69 1.58 -5.50
CA ALA A 63 -0.39 2.07 -5.04
C ALA A 63 0.06 1.34 -3.77
N MET A 64 -0.85 1.13 -2.81
CA MET A 64 -0.55 0.39 -1.59
C MET A 64 -0.12 -1.03 -1.90
N LYS A 65 -0.87 -1.73 -2.77
CA LYS A 65 -0.56 -3.11 -3.14
C LYS A 65 0.79 -3.19 -3.86
N MET A 66 1.06 -2.25 -4.75
CA MET A 66 2.33 -2.18 -5.46
C MET A 66 3.50 -1.99 -4.49
N LEU A 67 3.32 -1.12 -3.49
CA LEU A 67 4.36 -0.87 -2.50
C LEU A 67 4.61 -2.10 -1.62
N VAL A 68 3.54 -2.79 -1.21
CA VAL A 68 3.68 -4.03 -0.43
C VAL A 68 4.46 -5.08 -1.23
N GLU A 69 4.12 -5.26 -2.50
CA GLU A 69 4.82 -6.20 -3.37
C GLU A 69 6.31 -5.83 -3.50
N TYR A 70 6.59 -4.56 -3.69
CA TYR A 70 7.96 -4.07 -3.77
C TYR A 70 8.73 -4.37 -2.48
N LEU A 71 8.15 -4.03 -1.33
CA LEU A 71 8.80 -4.26 -0.04
C LEU A 71 9.01 -5.75 0.23
N TYR A 72 8.05 -6.58 -0.14
CA TYR A 72 8.14 -8.02 0.03
C TYR A 72 9.26 -8.62 -0.81
N ASN A 73 9.34 -8.20 -2.08
CA ASN A 73 10.32 -8.76 -3.03
C ASN A 73 11.74 -8.20 -2.85
N ASN A 74 11.88 -7.07 -2.15
CA ASN A 74 13.16 -6.39 -2.02
C ASN A 74 13.63 -6.31 -0.56
N ARG A 75 13.29 -7.32 0.22
CA ARG A 75 13.71 -7.40 1.62
C ARG A 75 15.24 -7.44 1.70
N GLY A 76 15.81 -6.54 2.51
CA GLY A 76 17.24 -6.50 2.73
C GLY A 76 18.06 -5.99 1.57
N SER A 77 17.42 -5.40 0.55
CA SER A 77 18.12 -4.80 -0.59
C SER A 77 18.14 -3.28 -0.45
N ASP A 78 19.32 -2.71 -0.40
CA ASP A 78 19.50 -1.26 -0.28
C ASP A 78 19.52 -0.55 -1.63
N GLU A 79 19.62 -1.29 -2.73
CA GLU A 79 19.75 -0.73 -4.07
C GLU A 79 18.43 -0.60 -4.80
N SER A 80 17.37 -1.13 -4.24
CA SER A 80 16.05 -1.13 -4.87
C SER A 80 15.41 0.25 -4.82
N GLN A 81 14.67 0.58 -5.86
CA GLN A 81 13.92 1.83 -5.93
C GLN A 81 12.43 1.54 -6.05
N ILE A 82 11.64 2.34 -5.33
CA ILE A 82 10.18 2.25 -5.44
C ILE A 82 9.78 2.63 -6.86
N PRO A 83 8.89 1.84 -7.52
CA PRO A 83 8.48 2.15 -8.89
C PRO A 83 7.90 3.54 -9.06
N GLU A 84 8.22 4.19 -10.16
CA GLU A 84 7.69 5.53 -10.44
C GLU A 84 6.17 5.56 -10.52
N ALA A 85 5.55 4.46 -10.96
CA ALA A 85 4.09 4.35 -11.02
C ALA A 85 3.44 4.57 -9.65
N PHE A 86 4.11 4.14 -8.56
CA PHE A 86 3.63 4.38 -7.21
C PHE A 86 3.50 5.89 -6.95
N TYR A 87 4.55 6.63 -7.24
CA TYR A 87 4.55 8.08 -7.01
C TYR A 87 3.53 8.79 -7.89
N TYR A 88 3.37 8.34 -9.12
CA TYR A 88 2.37 8.90 -10.04
C TYR A 88 0.96 8.76 -9.47
N MET A 89 0.62 7.57 -8.98
CA MET A 89 -0.72 7.33 -8.43
C MET A 89 -0.95 8.14 -7.15
N CYS A 90 0.06 8.26 -6.30
CA CYS A 90 -0.04 9.09 -5.10
C CYS A 90 -0.21 10.57 -5.46
N LYS A 91 0.47 11.03 -6.51
CA LYS A 91 0.41 12.42 -6.95
C LYS A 91 -1.01 12.83 -7.36
N LEU A 92 -1.80 11.89 -7.88
CA LEU A 92 -3.18 12.18 -8.27
C LEU A 92 -4.03 12.65 -7.08
N TYR A 93 -3.67 12.27 -5.87
CA TYR A 93 -4.43 12.59 -4.66
C TYR A 93 -3.64 13.46 -3.68
N ARG A 94 -2.46 13.92 -4.09
CA ARG A 94 -1.61 14.69 -3.21
C ARG A 94 -2.23 16.05 -2.89
N ASN A 95 -2.14 16.42 -1.61
CA ASN A 95 -2.66 17.70 -1.14
C ASN A 95 -1.64 18.79 -1.40
N TYR A 96 -1.85 19.60 -2.43
CA TYR A 96 -1.01 20.75 -2.75
C TYR A 96 -1.52 21.96 -1.99
N LYS A 97 -0.62 22.60 -1.25
CA LYS A 97 -0.93 23.83 -0.53
C LYS A 97 -0.31 25.01 -1.25
#